data_6507078acab277da969de91c1bb64b38
#
_entry.id   6507078acab277da969de91c1bb64b38
#
_cell.length_a   1.000
_cell.length_b   1.000
_cell.length_c   1.000
_cell.angle_alpha   90.00
_cell.angle_beta   90.00
_cell.angle_gamma   90.00
#
_symmetry.space_group_name_H-M   'P 1'
#
loop_
_entity.id
_entity.type
_entity.pdbx_description
1 polymer ?
#
loop_
_entity_poly.entity_id
_entity_poly.type
_entity_poly.pdbx_seq_one_letter_code
_entity_poly.pdbx_strand_id
1 'polypeptide(L)'
;MREAHNSKLKTQNSKFKIQLIINNYQLIIIKMITIIAAVAANRAIGFENKLLYWLPNDLKRFKALTTGHTIIMGRRTFESLPKGALPNRRNVVLSRTATEFEGCDCYPSLQEALAHCAKDEDIFIIGGASVYEQALPIADRLCLTEIHDTPADADAFFPEYDGWKETAREEHSTDEKHHQAYAFVDYVRE
;
A
#
# COMPACT_ATOMS: atom_id res chain seq x y z
N MET A 1 -35.04 -2.79 17.16
CA MET A 1 -33.67 -3.21 17.53
C MET A 1 -32.77 -3.66 16.36
N ARG A 2 -33.27 -3.84 15.12
CA ARG A 2 -32.44 -4.21 13.95
C ARG A 2 -31.84 -3.01 13.19
N GLU A 3 -32.40 -1.81 13.31
CA GLU A 3 -31.89 -0.64 12.58
C GLU A 3 -30.66 0.01 13.22
N ALA A 4 -30.49 -0.09 14.57
CA ALA A 4 -29.34 0.47 15.27
C ALA A 4 -28.04 -0.30 15.03
N HIS A 5 -28.10 -1.59 14.64
CA HIS A 5 -26.93 -2.42 14.37
C HIS A 5 -26.36 -2.15 12.98
N ASN A 6 -27.21 -1.84 12.00
CA ASN A 6 -26.81 -1.52 10.63
C ASN A 6 -26.19 -0.10 10.49
N SER A 7 -26.54 0.83 11.39
CA SER A 7 -25.96 2.16 11.38
C SER A 7 -24.52 2.16 11.93
N LYS A 8 -24.19 1.33 12.93
CA LYS A 8 -22.84 1.22 13.49
C LYS A 8 -21.83 0.59 12.52
N LEU A 9 -22.23 -0.40 11.72
CA LEU A 9 -21.38 -1.03 10.70
C LEU A 9 -21.11 -0.09 9.51
N LYS A 10 -22.08 0.74 9.12
CA LYS A 10 -21.88 1.78 8.09
C LYS A 10 -20.96 2.91 8.57
N THR A 11 -20.98 3.22 9.86
CA THR A 11 -20.15 4.31 10.43
C THR A 11 -18.69 3.88 10.64
N GLN A 12 -18.40 2.60 10.84
CA GLN A 12 -17.01 2.11 10.93
C GLN A 12 -16.32 2.05 9.56
N ASN A 13 -17.04 1.71 8.49
CA ASN A 13 -16.47 1.74 7.13
C ASN A 13 -16.34 3.17 6.55
N SER A 14 -16.99 4.17 7.13
CA SER A 14 -16.85 5.57 6.71
C SER A 14 -15.74 6.34 7.43
N LYS A 15 -15.16 5.78 8.51
CA LYS A 15 -14.05 6.43 9.25
C LYS A 15 -12.71 6.44 8.50
N PHE A 16 -12.59 5.70 7.41
CA PHE A 16 -11.41 5.67 6.56
C PHE A 16 -11.55 6.43 5.24
N LYS A 17 -12.66 7.08 5.02
CA LYS A 17 -12.85 7.98 3.88
C LYS A 17 -12.89 9.41 4.38
N ILE A 18 -11.94 10.21 3.90
CA ILE A 18 -11.95 11.67 3.93
C ILE A 18 -11.35 12.24 5.23
N GLN A 19 -10.11 12.72 5.16
CA GLN A 19 -9.66 13.78 6.04
C GLN A 19 -10.39 15.07 5.59
N LEU A 20 -11.51 15.36 6.26
CA LEU A 20 -12.31 16.54 6.00
C LEU A 20 -11.64 17.74 6.68
N ILE A 21 -11.07 18.63 5.92
CA ILE A 21 -10.78 20.00 6.37
C ILE A 21 -11.96 20.86 5.92
N ILE A 22 -12.83 21.24 6.86
CA ILE A 22 -13.91 22.17 6.59
C ILE A 22 -13.37 23.58 6.72
N ASN A 23 -13.01 24.22 5.62
CA ASN A 23 -12.81 25.65 5.54
C ASN A 23 -13.94 26.25 4.67
N ASN A 24 -14.73 27.12 5.26
CA ASN A 24 -15.78 27.91 4.58
C ASN A 24 -16.77 27.10 3.73
N TYR A 25 -17.43 26.09 4.31
CA TYR A 25 -18.55 25.33 3.69
C TYR A 25 -18.22 24.58 2.38
N GLN A 26 -16.96 24.37 2.06
CA GLN A 26 -16.57 23.50 0.95
C GLN A 26 -15.91 22.22 1.49
N LEU A 27 -16.40 21.08 1.02
CA LEU A 27 -15.78 19.77 1.23
C LEU A 27 -14.53 19.68 0.36
N ILE A 28 -13.34 19.78 0.95
CA ILE A 28 -12.09 19.55 0.23
C ILE A 28 -11.75 18.06 0.35
N ILE A 29 -11.94 17.33 -0.73
CA ILE A 29 -11.47 15.96 -0.86
C ILE A 29 -9.97 16.05 -1.16
N ILE A 30 -9.15 15.50 -0.29
CA ILE A 30 -7.68 15.52 -0.44
C ILE A 30 -7.24 14.16 -0.96
N LYS A 31 -6.38 14.16 -1.98
CA LYS A 31 -5.66 12.98 -2.46
C LYS A 31 -4.96 12.30 -1.28
N MET A 32 -5.20 11.00 -1.08
CA MET A 32 -4.54 10.24 -0.02
C MET A 32 -3.47 9.31 -0.64
N ILE A 33 -2.24 9.44 -0.19
CA ILE A 33 -1.12 8.59 -0.59
C ILE A 33 -0.88 7.56 0.51
N THR A 34 -1.18 6.30 0.20
CA THR A 34 -0.99 5.17 1.12
C THR A 34 0.14 4.29 0.62
N ILE A 35 1.10 3.96 1.48
CA ILE A 35 2.08 2.91 1.21
C ILE A 35 1.52 1.59 1.72
N ILE A 36 1.60 0.53 0.92
CA ILE A 36 1.25 -0.83 1.31
C ILE A 36 2.42 -1.77 1.06
N ALA A 37 2.84 -2.51 2.08
CA ALA A 37 3.98 -3.42 2.01
C ALA A 37 3.89 -4.55 3.03
N ALA A 38 4.46 -5.72 2.70
CA ALA A 38 4.79 -6.78 3.65
C ALA A 38 6.27 -6.61 4.04
N VAL A 39 6.56 -6.51 5.34
CA VAL A 39 7.85 -6.08 5.88
C VAL A 39 8.27 -7.00 7.02
N ALA A 40 9.43 -7.63 6.90
CA ALA A 40 10.01 -8.44 7.97
C ALA A 40 10.57 -7.58 9.11
N ALA A 41 10.88 -8.17 10.27
CA ALA A 41 11.39 -7.47 11.44
C ALA A 41 12.69 -6.69 11.18
N ASN A 42 13.52 -7.15 10.26
CA ASN A 42 14.71 -6.43 9.78
C ASN A 42 14.44 -5.50 8.59
N ARG A 43 13.20 -5.19 8.33
CA ARG A 43 12.71 -4.37 7.20
C ARG A 43 12.91 -5.00 5.82
N ALA A 44 13.27 -6.26 5.71
CA ALA A 44 13.38 -6.97 4.43
C ALA A 44 12.00 -7.09 3.77
N ILE A 45 11.94 -6.86 2.44
CA ILE A 45 10.71 -6.92 1.63
C ILE A 45 10.84 -7.82 0.41
N GLY A 46 12.05 -8.18 0.01
CA GLY A 46 12.27 -8.98 -1.19
C GLY A 46 13.68 -9.54 -1.31
N PHE A 47 13.79 -10.55 -2.16
CA PHE A 47 15.05 -11.16 -2.60
C PHE A 47 14.93 -11.57 -4.07
N GLU A 48 15.95 -11.25 -4.89
CA GLU A 48 15.99 -11.55 -6.32
C GLU A 48 14.70 -11.16 -7.07
N ASN A 49 14.18 -9.96 -6.81
CA ASN A 49 12.95 -9.43 -7.37
C ASN A 49 11.69 -10.25 -7.09
N LYS A 50 11.66 -11.01 -5.98
CA LYS A 50 10.51 -11.80 -5.50
C LYS A 50 10.14 -11.42 -4.08
N LEU A 51 8.87 -11.64 -3.72
CA LEU A 51 8.42 -11.54 -2.33
C LEU A 51 9.10 -12.62 -1.48
N LEU A 52 9.50 -12.26 -0.25
CA LEU A 52 10.12 -13.20 0.70
C LEU A 52 9.14 -14.24 1.25
N TYR A 53 7.86 -13.85 1.36
CA TYR A 53 6.84 -14.69 2.00
C TYR A 53 5.60 -14.82 1.13
N TRP A 54 5.04 -16.01 1.13
CA TRP A 54 3.72 -16.27 0.57
C TRP A 54 2.68 -16.22 1.69
N LEU A 55 1.95 -15.10 1.80
CA LEU A 55 0.92 -14.86 2.80
C LEU A 55 -0.44 -14.66 2.13
N PRO A 56 -1.29 -15.69 2.00
CA PRO A 56 -2.60 -15.60 1.34
C PRO A 56 -3.51 -14.51 1.91
N ASN A 57 -3.50 -14.31 3.22
CA ASN A 57 -4.31 -13.28 3.87
C ASN A 57 -3.80 -11.86 3.54
N ASP A 58 -2.48 -11.67 3.42
CA ASP A 58 -1.90 -10.41 2.97
C ASP A 58 -2.32 -10.09 1.53
N LEU A 59 -2.23 -11.06 0.62
CA LEU A 59 -2.68 -10.90 -0.76
C LEU A 59 -4.18 -10.57 -0.85
N LYS A 60 -5.00 -11.15 0.02
CA LYS A 60 -6.43 -10.85 0.12
C LYS A 60 -6.66 -9.42 0.63
N ARG A 61 -5.94 -9.00 1.68
CA ARG A 61 -5.97 -7.63 2.22
C ARG A 61 -5.50 -6.62 1.17
N PHE A 62 -4.39 -6.86 0.51
CA PHE A 62 -3.86 -6.05 -0.58
C PHE A 62 -4.91 -5.85 -1.68
N LYS A 63 -5.53 -6.94 -2.15
CA LYS A 63 -6.59 -6.86 -3.16
C LYS A 63 -7.78 -6.04 -2.67
N ALA A 64 -8.23 -6.24 -1.44
CA ALA A 64 -9.38 -5.52 -0.87
C ALA A 64 -9.13 -4.02 -0.75
N LEU A 65 -7.91 -3.61 -0.35
CA LEU A 65 -7.54 -2.22 -0.19
C LEU A 65 -7.31 -1.50 -1.52
N THR A 66 -6.72 -2.17 -2.51
CA THR A 66 -6.28 -1.51 -3.75
C THR A 66 -7.28 -1.58 -4.90
N THR A 67 -8.30 -2.48 -4.84
CA THR A 67 -9.29 -2.60 -5.92
C THR A 67 -10.13 -1.33 -6.07
N GLY A 68 -10.23 -0.82 -7.29
CA GLY A 68 -10.95 0.43 -7.62
C GLY A 68 -10.10 1.68 -7.49
N HIS A 69 -8.82 1.54 -7.12
CA HIS A 69 -7.91 2.65 -6.88
C HIS A 69 -6.71 2.65 -7.83
N THR A 70 -5.91 3.71 -7.78
CA THR A 70 -4.63 3.78 -8.48
C THR A 70 -3.54 3.11 -7.65
N ILE A 71 -2.75 2.25 -8.32
CA ILE A 71 -1.54 1.66 -7.76
C ILE A 71 -0.32 2.16 -8.53
N ILE A 72 0.72 2.57 -7.80
CA ILE A 72 1.99 3.04 -8.37
C ILE A 72 3.11 2.09 -7.94
N MET A 73 3.91 1.65 -8.91
CA MET A 73 5.01 0.73 -8.69
C MET A 73 6.21 1.05 -9.58
N GLY A 74 7.39 0.62 -9.18
CA GLY A 74 8.57 0.64 -10.04
C GLY A 74 8.53 -0.48 -11.08
N ARG A 75 9.27 -0.30 -12.17
CA ARG A 75 9.37 -1.28 -13.27
C ARG A 75 9.68 -2.70 -12.79
N ARG A 76 10.67 -2.89 -11.90
CA ARG A 76 11.03 -4.22 -11.39
C ARG A 76 9.88 -4.90 -10.64
N THR A 77 9.09 -4.13 -9.88
CA THR A 77 7.90 -4.64 -9.21
C THR A 77 6.85 -5.08 -10.21
N PHE A 78 6.61 -4.31 -11.28
CA PHE A 78 5.71 -4.71 -12.35
C PHE A 78 6.19 -6.01 -13.04
N GLU A 79 7.46 -6.10 -13.37
CA GLU A 79 8.07 -7.30 -14.00
C GLU A 79 7.98 -8.55 -13.10
N SER A 80 7.86 -8.39 -11.77
CA SER A 80 7.66 -9.49 -10.83
C SER A 80 6.21 -9.98 -10.75
N LEU A 81 5.24 -9.25 -11.31
CA LEU A 81 3.84 -9.64 -11.29
C LEU A 81 3.57 -10.79 -12.28
N PRO A 82 3.05 -11.94 -11.84
CA PRO A 82 2.93 -13.13 -12.69
C PRO A 82 2.02 -12.96 -13.92
N LYS A 83 1.09 -12.01 -13.86
CA LYS A 83 0.07 -11.78 -14.91
C LYS A 83 0.05 -10.32 -15.40
N GLY A 84 1.11 -9.55 -15.17
CA GLY A 84 1.19 -8.14 -15.56
C GLY A 84 0.20 -7.25 -14.78
N ALA A 85 -0.43 -6.30 -15.45
CA ALA A 85 -1.31 -5.30 -14.84
C ALA A 85 -2.41 -5.93 -13.98
N LEU A 86 -2.56 -5.41 -12.75
CA LEU A 86 -3.54 -5.93 -11.79
C LEU A 86 -4.96 -5.47 -12.18
N PRO A 87 -5.94 -6.38 -12.29
CA PRO A 87 -7.28 -6.05 -12.76
C PRO A 87 -8.04 -5.13 -11.79
N ASN A 88 -8.97 -4.34 -12.35
CA ASN A 88 -9.84 -3.39 -11.62
C ASN A 88 -9.06 -2.34 -10.81
N ARG A 89 -7.91 -1.90 -11.33
CA ARG A 89 -7.05 -0.86 -10.77
C ARG A 89 -6.43 -0.06 -11.91
N ARG A 90 -6.20 1.22 -11.69
CA ARG A 90 -5.31 1.98 -12.56
C ARG A 90 -3.88 1.61 -12.20
N ASN A 91 -3.18 0.95 -13.11
CA ASN A 91 -1.78 0.54 -12.91
C ASN A 91 -0.86 1.64 -13.43
N VAL A 92 0.04 2.12 -12.58
CA VAL A 92 1.05 3.13 -12.94
C VAL A 92 2.43 2.56 -12.69
N VAL A 93 3.27 2.54 -13.73
CA VAL A 93 4.65 2.05 -13.66
C VAL A 93 5.63 3.20 -13.77
N LEU A 94 6.57 3.27 -12.82
CA LEU A 94 7.65 4.24 -12.85
C LEU A 94 8.86 3.64 -13.58
N SER A 95 9.23 4.26 -14.72
CA SER A 95 10.37 3.83 -15.52
C SER A 95 11.02 4.99 -16.25
N ARG A 96 12.36 5.10 -16.17
CA ARG A 96 13.15 6.11 -16.89
C ARG A 96 13.58 5.65 -18.27
N THR A 97 13.42 4.39 -18.59
CA THR A 97 13.95 3.77 -19.84
C THR A 97 12.87 3.15 -20.71
N ALA A 98 11.89 2.47 -20.10
CA ALA A 98 10.76 1.89 -20.81
C ALA A 98 9.54 2.83 -20.67
N THR A 99 8.82 3.02 -21.76
CA THR A 99 7.70 3.97 -21.86
C THR A 99 6.35 3.28 -21.98
N GLU A 100 6.33 1.97 -22.21
CA GLU A 100 5.10 1.20 -22.41
C GLU A 100 5.11 -0.10 -21.64
N PHE A 101 4.03 -0.35 -20.93
CA PHE A 101 3.70 -1.62 -20.28
C PHE A 101 2.22 -1.90 -20.51
N GLU A 102 1.89 -3.10 -20.95
CA GLU A 102 0.52 -3.48 -21.27
C GLU A 102 -0.43 -3.25 -20.06
N GLY A 103 -1.50 -2.50 -20.28
CA GLY A 103 -2.49 -2.18 -19.25
C GLY A 103 -2.03 -1.20 -18.18
N CYS A 104 -0.95 -0.44 -18.42
CA CYS A 104 -0.40 0.50 -17.46
C CYS A 104 -0.18 1.88 -18.06
N ASP A 105 -0.35 2.92 -17.24
CA ASP A 105 0.24 4.22 -17.50
C ASP A 105 1.73 4.19 -17.10
N CYS A 106 2.57 4.89 -17.85
CA CYS A 106 4.00 4.94 -17.56
C CYS A 106 4.50 6.37 -17.37
N TYR A 107 5.26 6.61 -16.29
CA TYR A 107 5.86 7.91 -16.00
C TYR A 107 7.31 7.76 -15.57
N PRO A 108 8.19 8.75 -15.86
CA PRO A 108 9.60 8.67 -15.53
C PRO A 108 9.89 8.90 -14.03
N SER A 109 8.94 9.50 -13.30
CA SER A 109 9.10 9.82 -11.88
C SER A 109 7.80 9.70 -11.08
N LEU A 110 7.92 9.52 -9.76
CA LEU A 110 6.78 9.53 -8.84
C LEU A 110 6.05 10.88 -8.88
N GLN A 111 6.80 11.98 -8.95
CA GLN A 111 6.23 13.31 -9.00
C GLN A 111 5.34 13.52 -10.24
N GLU A 112 5.79 13.08 -11.41
CA GLU A 112 4.99 13.16 -12.64
C GLU A 112 3.76 12.24 -12.59
N ALA A 113 3.91 11.02 -12.09
CA ALA A 113 2.79 10.11 -11.89
C ALA A 113 1.72 10.74 -10.99
N LEU A 114 2.11 11.31 -9.87
CA LEU A 114 1.21 11.98 -8.92
C LEU A 114 0.54 13.23 -9.52
N ALA A 115 1.23 13.97 -10.39
CA ALA A 115 0.66 15.15 -11.07
C ALA A 115 -0.48 14.75 -12.03
N HIS A 116 -0.47 13.51 -12.55
CA HIS A 116 -1.51 12.97 -13.44
C HIS A 116 -2.59 12.16 -12.72
N CYS A 117 -2.61 12.19 -11.38
CA CYS A 117 -3.68 11.64 -10.57
C CYS A 117 -4.68 12.72 -10.18
N ALA A 118 -5.97 12.39 -10.11
CA ALA A 118 -7.01 13.30 -9.70
C ALA A 118 -6.81 13.80 -8.25
N LYS A 119 -7.42 14.93 -7.89
CA LYS A 119 -7.28 15.52 -6.55
C LYS A 119 -7.97 14.72 -5.45
N ASP A 120 -8.95 13.92 -5.82
CA ASP A 120 -9.80 13.09 -4.95
C ASP A 120 -9.49 11.59 -5.08
N GLU A 121 -8.33 11.24 -5.65
CA GLU A 121 -7.94 9.87 -5.93
C GLU A 121 -7.16 9.26 -4.77
N ASP A 122 -7.59 8.07 -4.31
CA ASP A 122 -6.81 7.27 -3.38
C ASP A 122 -5.71 6.52 -4.14
N ILE A 123 -4.46 6.74 -3.74
CA ILE A 123 -3.28 6.22 -4.40
C ILE A 123 -2.55 5.27 -3.47
N PHE A 124 -2.24 4.08 -3.96
CA PHE A 124 -1.45 3.08 -3.25
C PHE A 124 -0.07 2.91 -3.90
N ILE A 125 0.97 3.16 -3.12
CA ILE A 125 2.36 2.88 -3.50
C ILE A 125 2.65 1.43 -3.11
N ILE A 126 2.94 0.58 -4.10
CA ILE A 126 3.11 -0.87 -3.91
C ILE A 126 4.54 -1.36 -4.13
N GLY A 127 5.49 -0.44 -4.25
CA GLY A 127 6.93 -0.76 -4.26
C GLY A 127 7.63 -0.54 -5.59
N GLY A 128 8.91 -0.99 -5.71
CA GLY A 128 9.78 -1.60 -4.66
C GLY A 128 10.49 -0.57 -3.78
N ALA A 129 11.59 -0.99 -3.17
CA ALA A 129 12.34 -0.23 -2.18
C ALA A 129 12.57 1.24 -2.55
N SER A 130 13.11 1.51 -3.72
CA SER A 130 13.39 2.88 -4.17
C SER A 130 12.14 3.74 -4.37
N VAL A 131 10.97 3.13 -4.63
CA VAL A 131 9.70 3.85 -4.74
C VAL A 131 9.12 4.11 -3.35
N TYR A 132 9.26 3.17 -2.42
CA TYR A 132 8.90 3.38 -1.02
C TYR A 132 9.72 4.50 -0.39
N GLU A 133 11.04 4.53 -0.64
CA GLU A 133 11.94 5.58 -0.16
C GLU A 133 11.52 6.98 -0.65
N GLN A 134 11.14 7.11 -1.92
CA GLN A 134 10.64 8.36 -2.50
C GLN A 134 9.25 8.75 -1.97
N ALA A 135 8.38 7.77 -1.73
CA ALA A 135 7.00 8.00 -1.31
C ALA A 135 6.87 8.27 0.19
N LEU A 136 7.75 7.71 1.03
CA LEU A 136 7.63 7.80 2.48
C LEU A 136 7.57 9.26 2.99
N PRO A 137 8.34 10.23 2.48
CA PRO A 137 8.25 11.62 2.92
C PRO A 137 6.92 12.32 2.60
N ILE A 138 6.15 11.81 1.65
CA ILE A 138 4.91 12.43 1.14
C ILE A 138 3.66 11.57 1.37
N ALA A 139 3.82 10.37 1.91
CA ALA A 139 2.69 9.49 2.22
C ALA A 139 1.92 9.99 3.43
N ASP A 140 0.61 9.76 3.44
CA ASP A 140 -0.31 10.10 4.52
C ASP A 140 -0.53 8.92 5.45
N ARG A 141 -0.38 7.68 4.92
CA ARG A 141 -0.68 6.44 5.63
C ARG A 141 0.26 5.32 5.21
N LEU A 142 0.57 4.43 6.18
CA LEU A 142 1.18 3.12 5.90
C LEU A 142 0.19 2.03 6.27
N CYS A 143 0.02 1.04 5.38
CA CYS A 143 -0.72 -0.20 5.62
C CYS A 143 0.29 -1.34 5.53
N LEU A 144 0.94 -1.68 6.63
CA LEU A 144 1.99 -2.68 6.65
C LEU A 144 1.44 -4.05 7.07
N THR A 145 2.04 -5.11 6.54
CA THR A 145 1.98 -6.46 7.08
C THR A 145 3.34 -6.73 7.70
N GLU A 146 3.43 -6.57 9.02
CA GLU A 146 4.66 -6.80 9.78
C GLU A 146 4.81 -8.29 10.06
N ILE A 147 5.88 -8.89 9.53
CA ILE A 147 6.14 -10.33 9.63
C ILE A 147 7.15 -10.55 10.75
N HIS A 148 6.81 -11.42 11.68
CA HIS A 148 7.63 -11.73 12.84
C HIS A 148 8.74 -12.75 12.48
N ASP A 149 9.60 -12.34 11.54
CA ASP A 149 10.74 -13.10 11.07
C ASP A 149 11.89 -12.16 10.67
N THR A 150 13.10 -12.70 10.62
CA THR A 150 14.32 -11.98 10.22
C THR A 150 15.05 -12.83 9.17
N PRO A 151 14.66 -12.71 7.88
CA PRO A 151 15.27 -13.51 6.82
C PRO A 151 16.75 -13.14 6.65
N ALA A 152 17.60 -14.15 6.49
CA ALA A 152 19.03 -13.96 6.24
C ALA A 152 19.27 -13.48 4.79
N ASP A 153 18.49 -14.02 3.85
CA ASP A 153 18.61 -13.70 2.43
C ASP A 153 17.59 -12.61 2.06
N ALA A 154 18.07 -11.39 1.89
CA ALA A 154 17.29 -10.26 1.41
C ALA A 154 18.20 -9.25 0.71
N ASP A 155 17.73 -8.66 -0.39
CA ASP A 155 18.43 -7.62 -1.17
C ASP A 155 17.60 -6.34 -1.35
N ALA A 156 16.35 -6.36 -0.88
CA ALA A 156 15.45 -5.22 -0.90
C ALA A 156 14.86 -4.98 0.50
N PHE A 157 14.93 -3.72 0.96
CA PHE A 157 14.50 -3.33 2.30
C PHE A 157 13.54 -2.16 2.23
N PHE A 158 12.57 -2.14 3.17
CA PHE A 158 11.71 -1.00 3.41
C PHE A 158 12.51 0.11 4.12
N PRO A 159 12.30 1.40 3.80
CA PRO A 159 12.96 2.50 4.50
C PRO A 159 12.60 2.53 6.00
N GLU A 160 13.39 3.23 6.80
CA GLU A 160 13.04 3.52 8.19
C GLU A 160 11.80 4.40 8.24
N TYR A 161 10.88 4.08 9.16
CA TYR A 161 9.61 4.77 9.30
C TYR A 161 9.34 5.22 10.75
N ASP A 162 10.40 5.64 11.42
CA ASP A 162 10.29 6.26 12.74
C ASP A 162 9.41 7.51 12.69
N GLY A 163 8.72 7.82 13.79
CA GLY A 163 7.82 8.97 13.87
C GLY A 163 6.45 8.77 13.23
N TRP A 164 6.12 7.54 12.82
CA TRP A 164 4.77 7.19 12.41
C TRP A 164 3.97 6.65 13.59
N LYS A 165 2.71 7.11 13.72
CA LYS A 165 1.82 6.73 14.80
C LYS A 165 0.97 5.52 14.41
N GLU A 166 1.11 4.42 15.15
CA GLU A 166 0.23 3.27 15.01
C GLU A 166 -1.21 3.62 15.38
N THR A 167 -2.15 3.29 14.52
CA THR A 167 -3.59 3.55 14.70
C THR A 167 -4.43 2.29 14.79
N ALA A 168 -3.93 1.19 14.25
CA ALA A 168 -4.57 -0.12 14.33
C ALA A 168 -3.52 -1.23 14.21
N ARG A 169 -3.74 -2.33 14.95
CA ARG A 169 -2.94 -3.56 14.86
C ARG A 169 -3.86 -4.77 14.99
N GLU A 170 -3.68 -5.74 14.10
CA GLU A 170 -4.37 -7.02 14.11
C GLU A 170 -3.35 -8.15 14.01
N GLU A 171 -3.15 -8.88 15.09
CA GLU A 171 -2.17 -9.97 15.19
C GLU A 171 -2.71 -11.28 14.59
N HIS A 172 -1.87 -11.99 13.88
CA HIS A 172 -2.13 -13.29 13.28
C HIS A 172 -1.06 -14.29 13.66
N SER A 173 -1.47 -15.37 14.30
CA SER A 173 -0.58 -16.49 14.60
C SER A 173 -0.32 -17.33 13.36
N THR A 174 0.71 -18.19 13.44
CA THR A 174 0.98 -19.21 12.43
C THR A 174 -0.19 -20.18 12.27
N ASP A 175 -0.42 -20.64 11.06
CA ASP A 175 -1.39 -21.68 10.72
C ASP A 175 -0.86 -22.55 9.57
N GLU A 176 -1.68 -23.49 9.05
CA GLU A 176 -1.29 -24.39 7.96
C GLU A 176 -0.89 -23.67 6.66
N LYS A 177 -1.34 -22.42 6.46
CA LYS A 177 -1.09 -21.60 5.27
C LYS A 177 -0.10 -20.47 5.51
N HIS A 178 0.16 -20.14 6.77
CA HIS A 178 1.02 -19.04 7.19
C HIS A 178 2.07 -19.56 8.16
N HIS A 179 3.28 -19.81 7.67
CA HIS A 179 4.39 -20.36 8.48
C HIS A 179 5.03 -19.34 9.41
N GLN A 180 4.82 -18.03 9.16
CA GLN A 180 5.25 -16.94 10.01
C GLN A 180 4.04 -16.27 10.67
N ALA A 181 4.17 -15.89 11.92
CA ALA A 181 3.26 -14.98 12.57
C ALA A 181 3.45 -13.57 11.98
N TYR A 182 2.38 -12.80 11.88
CA TYR A 182 2.42 -11.46 11.32
C TYR A 182 1.32 -10.58 11.93
N ALA A 183 1.44 -9.28 11.77
CA ALA A 183 0.40 -8.33 12.13
C ALA A 183 0.01 -7.45 10.93
N PHE A 184 -1.27 -7.15 10.77
CA PHE A 184 -1.70 -6.04 9.95
C PHE A 184 -1.66 -4.77 10.77
N VAL A 185 -0.88 -3.80 10.34
CA VAL A 185 -0.67 -2.56 11.08
C VAL A 185 -0.92 -1.36 10.19
N ASP A 186 -1.70 -0.42 10.70
CA ASP A 186 -1.95 0.85 10.05
C ASP A 186 -1.28 1.98 10.82
N TYR A 187 -0.58 2.86 10.10
CA TYR A 187 0.09 4.03 10.64
C TYR A 187 -0.38 5.30 9.95
N VAL A 188 -0.38 6.38 10.68
CA VAL A 188 -0.56 7.74 10.16
C VAL A 188 0.62 8.62 10.55
N ARG A 189 0.85 9.68 9.81
CA ARG A 189 1.86 10.68 10.15
C ARG A 189 1.43 11.44 11.40
N GLU A 190 2.37 11.72 12.31
CA GLU A 190 2.16 12.61 13.46
C GLU A 190 2.05 14.08 13.05
#